data_73015115f330cf71ebf0c306d450104f
#
_entry.id   73015115f330cf71ebf0c306d450104f
#
_cell.length_a   1.000
_cell.length_b   1.000
_cell.length_c   1.000
_cell.angle_alpha   90.00
_cell.angle_beta   90.00
_cell.angle_gamma   90.00
#
_symmetry.space_group_name_H-M   'P 1'
#
loop_
_entity.id
_entity.type
_entity.pdbx_description
1 polymer ?
#
loop_
_entity_poly.entity_id
_entity_poly.type
_entity_poly.pdbx_seq_one_letter_code
_entity_poly.pdbx_strand_id
1 'polypeptide(L)'
;MMNFKFNYLLVITLLFLAGCTAIGDLKETVFGAEEINPPSSLAEIKATQTPKILWSASIGKSEDSDFTPAIVGDYVYAASANGELVKIDALSGKQLWHIKAAEKFTGGVGAGAKTILVGGDNGEFFAFNPLDGKMLWKTKLSSVVLSAAIEVDNIIVVRTGDGKIFGLDVMDGKRKWVYERSIPVLSLHNSAGIVVDSDVAYAGFAGGKLVAVRVADGRLQWEATVAQPKGSTEIDRISDITSLPVVDGKLVYAVAYQGKVAAIDRSNGRVVWSREISSYAGLAAEDARVFVTHTNGAIYALDFGTGKSYWRQADLKFRKLTAPIGMGSAIAVGDLEGYVHFLSREDGAFVARIKTDSSAIMLQMQSLGARKLLLQTRQGGIYAIELN
;
A
#
# COMPACT_ATOMS: atom_id res chain seq x y z
N MET A 1 6.67 67.60 -32.05
CA MET A 1 5.54 66.68 -31.98
C MET A 1 6.03 65.24 -32.12
N MET A 2 6.89 64.78 -31.26
CA MET A 2 7.45 63.45 -31.38
C MET A 2 8.14 63.05 -30.05
N ASN A 3 7.36 62.83 -28.99
CA ASN A 3 7.89 62.23 -27.72
C ASN A 3 6.80 61.65 -26.82
N PHE A 4 5.56 61.47 -27.31
CA PHE A 4 4.47 60.98 -26.45
C PHE A 4 4.11 59.50 -26.66
N LYS A 5 4.66 58.83 -27.69
CA LYS A 5 4.35 57.41 -27.98
C LYS A 5 5.30 56.39 -27.38
N PHE A 6 6.48 56.83 -26.91
CA PHE A 6 7.49 55.92 -26.37
C PHE A 6 7.25 55.54 -24.90
N ASN A 7 6.63 56.45 -24.14
CA ASN A 7 6.35 56.21 -22.71
C ASN A 7 5.16 55.26 -22.46
N TYR A 8 4.21 55.13 -23.36
CA TYR A 8 3.10 54.20 -23.21
C TYR A 8 3.51 52.72 -23.43
N LEU A 9 4.49 52.47 -24.29
CA LEU A 9 4.96 51.13 -24.57
C LEU A 9 5.78 50.57 -23.39
N LEU A 10 6.53 51.41 -22.71
CA LEU A 10 7.35 51.03 -21.55
C LEU A 10 6.48 50.75 -20.32
N VAL A 11 5.39 51.48 -20.13
CA VAL A 11 4.45 51.26 -18.98
C VAL A 11 3.63 49.98 -19.20
N ILE A 12 3.26 49.64 -20.44
CA ILE A 12 2.54 48.40 -20.76
C ILE A 12 3.45 47.18 -20.59
N THR A 13 4.75 47.27 -20.91
CA THR A 13 5.70 46.16 -20.75
C THR A 13 6.06 45.93 -19.29
N LEU A 14 6.05 46.96 -18.45
CA LEU A 14 6.26 46.80 -16.98
C LEU A 14 5.04 46.23 -16.28
N LEU A 15 3.83 46.42 -16.79
CA LEU A 15 2.60 45.84 -16.25
C LEU A 15 2.47 44.32 -16.53
N PHE A 16 3.11 43.82 -17.61
CA PHE A 16 3.12 42.39 -17.92
C PHE A 16 4.16 41.58 -17.13
N LEU A 17 5.22 42.23 -16.62
CA LEU A 17 6.24 41.55 -15.77
C LEU A 17 5.84 41.41 -14.29
N ALA A 18 4.88 42.24 -13.83
CA ALA A 18 4.34 42.15 -12.47
C ALA A 18 3.16 41.15 -12.33
N GLY A 19 2.62 40.66 -13.44
CA GLY A 19 1.42 39.82 -13.45
C GLY A 19 1.63 38.34 -13.09
N CYS A 20 2.85 37.82 -13.21
CA CYS A 20 3.10 36.40 -12.94
C CYS A 20 3.22 36.04 -11.45
N THR A 21 3.66 36.98 -10.62
CA THR A 21 3.73 36.75 -9.16
C THR A 21 2.37 36.96 -8.49
N ALA A 22 1.59 37.96 -8.95
CA ALA A 22 0.28 38.26 -8.37
C ALA A 22 -0.78 37.17 -8.66
N ILE A 23 -0.64 36.38 -9.73
CA ILE A 23 -1.55 35.25 -10.04
C ILE A 23 -1.19 34.02 -9.20
N GLY A 24 0.07 33.83 -8.83
CA GLY A 24 0.52 32.82 -7.88
C GLY A 24 -0.08 33.07 -6.50
N ASP A 25 0.11 34.29 -5.99
CA ASP A 25 -0.38 34.69 -4.68
C ASP A 25 -1.92 34.72 -4.59
N LEU A 26 -2.62 35.06 -5.70
CA LEU A 26 -4.09 34.99 -5.73
C LEU A 26 -4.61 33.54 -5.72
N LYS A 27 -3.89 32.61 -6.33
CA LYS A 27 -4.23 31.19 -6.30
C LYS A 27 -4.06 30.60 -4.90
N GLU A 28 -2.99 30.94 -4.20
CA GLU A 28 -2.78 30.54 -2.79
C GLU A 28 -3.82 31.14 -1.85
N THR A 29 -4.22 32.42 -2.07
CA THR A 29 -5.18 33.12 -1.21
C THR A 29 -6.65 32.70 -1.44
N VAL A 30 -7.00 32.27 -2.67
CA VAL A 30 -8.37 31.89 -3.03
C VAL A 30 -8.65 30.41 -2.90
N PHE A 31 -7.64 29.56 -3.07
CA PHE A 31 -7.80 28.10 -3.00
C PHE A 31 -7.27 27.47 -1.71
N GLY A 32 -6.72 28.28 -0.78
CA GLY A 32 -6.07 27.81 0.44
C GLY A 32 -4.83 26.98 0.07
N ALA A 33 -3.65 27.38 0.51
CA ALA A 33 -2.53 26.44 0.53
C ALA A 33 -2.99 25.25 1.36
N GLU A 34 -3.01 24.04 0.79
CA GLU A 34 -3.13 22.82 1.59
C GLU A 34 -2.05 22.93 2.66
N GLU A 35 -2.42 23.04 3.93
CA GLU A 35 -1.45 23.04 5.02
C GLU A 35 -0.71 21.69 4.96
N ILE A 36 0.39 21.67 4.25
CA ILE A 36 1.30 20.52 4.25
C ILE A 36 1.94 20.51 5.64
N ASN A 37 1.30 19.83 6.56
CA ASN A 37 1.86 19.63 7.89
C ASN A 37 3.20 18.90 7.75
N PRO A 38 4.33 19.53 8.16
CA PRO A 38 5.61 18.87 8.06
C PRO A 38 5.65 17.61 8.95
N PRO A 39 6.43 16.59 8.58
CA PRO A 39 6.61 15.42 9.44
C PRO A 39 7.15 15.85 10.79
N SER A 40 6.63 15.28 11.88
CA SER A 40 7.15 15.54 13.22
C SER A 40 8.64 15.22 13.30
N SER A 41 9.39 16.03 14.06
CA SER A 41 10.78 15.74 14.38
C SER A 41 10.86 14.40 15.12
N LEU A 42 11.92 13.64 14.85
CA LEU A 42 12.13 12.36 15.53
C LEU A 42 12.63 12.62 16.96
N ALA A 43 11.86 12.18 17.94
CA ALA A 43 12.30 12.18 19.32
C ALA A 43 13.52 11.26 19.53
N GLU A 44 14.39 11.62 20.47
CA GLU A 44 15.40 10.70 20.97
C GLU A 44 14.71 9.51 21.63
N ILE A 45 15.22 8.31 21.35
CA ILE A 45 14.69 7.07 21.91
C ILE A 45 15.76 6.37 22.74
N LYS A 46 15.37 5.80 23.86
CA LYS A 46 16.22 4.88 24.60
C LYS A 46 16.02 3.47 24.01
N ALA A 47 16.88 3.12 23.04
CA ALA A 47 16.80 1.82 22.39
C ALA A 47 17.02 0.69 23.42
N THR A 48 16.12 -0.29 23.41
CA THR A 48 16.20 -1.51 24.23
C THR A 48 16.45 -2.75 23.39
N GLN A 49 16.35 -2.62 22.06
CA GLN A 49 16.63 -3.65 21.07
C GLN A 49 17.52 -3.08 19.97
N THR A 50 18.21 -3.96 19.23
CA THR A 50 19.16 -3.55 18.19
C THR A 50 18.72 -4.07 16.83
N PRO A 51 18.25 -3.19 15.94
CA PRO A 51 17.93 -3.59 14.58
C PRO A 51 19.20 -3.69 13.74
N LYS A 52 19.22 -4.65 12.81
CA LYS A 52 20.34 -4.88 11.90
C LYS A 52 19.84 -5.10 10.48
N ILE A 53 20.46 -4.43 9.51
CA ILE A 53 20.30 -4.78 8.09
C ILE A 53 21.10 -6.06 7.85
N LEU A 54 20.42 -7.14 7.51
CA LEU A 54 21.04 -8.44 7.18
C LEU A 54 21.69 -8.37 5.80
N TRP A 55 20.95 -7.84 4.84
CA TRP A 55 21.40 -7.57 3.51
C TRP A 55 20.58 -6.45 2.85
N SER A 56 21.12 -5.87 1.81
CA SER A 56 20.43 -4.93 0.96
C SER A 56 20.73 -5.21 -0.51
N ALA A 57 19.76 -4.94 -1.36
CA ALA A 57 19.87 -4.98 -2.81
C ALA A 57 19.24 -3.70 -3.39
N SER A 58 19.42 -3.47 -4.68
CA SER A 58 18.84 -2.33 -5.36
C SER A 58 18.23 -2.75 -6.67
N ILE A 59 17.08 -2.17 -7.00
CA ILE A 59 16.40 -2.26 -8.28
C ILE A 59 16.04 -0.85 -8.74
N GLY A 60 15.50 -0.67 -9.92
CA GLY A 60 15.05 0.65 -10.39
C GLY A 60 13.98 1.27 -9.49
N LYS A 61 13.77 2.58 -9.63
CA LYS A 61 12.81 3.35 -8.82
C LYS A 61 11.37 2.87 -9.01
N SER A 62 10.56 3.03 -7.97
CA SER A 62 9.12 2.76 -8.03
C SER A 62 8.33 3.87 -8.75
N GLU A 63 8.89 5.09 -8.86
CA GLU A 63 8.20 6.29 -9.37
C GLU A 63 6.87 6.49 -8.62
N ASP A 64 5.75 6.59 -9.35
CA ASP A 64 4.40 6.72 -8.77
C ASP A 64 3.69 5.38 -8.62
N SER A 65 4.39 4.27 -8.87
CA SER A 65 3.86 2.91 -8.78
C SER A 65 4.14 2.30 -7.41
N ASP A 66 3.25 1.42 -7.00
CA ASP A 66 3.35 0.73 -5.71
C ASP A 66 3.86 -0.70 -5.91
N PHE A 67 5.08 -0.97 -5.46
CA PHE A 67 5.68 -2.30 -5.49
C PHE A 67 5.91 -2.84 -4.09
N THR A 68 5.42 -4.03 -3.85
CA THR A 68 5.72 -4.82 -2.65
C THR A 68 6.52 -6.04 -3.09
N PRO A 69 7.70 -6.30 -2.55
CA PRO A 69 8.42 -7.54 -2.83
C PRO A 69 7.58 -8.75 -2.41
N ALA A 70 7.59 -9.78 -3.23
CA ALA A 70 6.95 -11.05 -2.90
C ALA A 70 7.96 -12.05 -2.36
N ILE A 71 7.53 -12.90 -1.41
CA ILE A 71 8.34 -13.95 -0.83
C ILE A 71 7.70 -15.29 -1.16
N VAL A 72 8.46 -16.20 -1.79
CA VAL A 72 8.03 -17.58 -2.09
C VAL A 72 9.15 -18.54 -1.72
N GLY A 73 8.95 -19.29 -0.65
CA GLY A 73 9.98 -20.16 -0.08
C GLY A 73 11.22 -19.36 0.29
N ASP A 74 12.35 -19.74 -0.26
CA ASP A 74 13.66 -19.12 0.00
C ASP A 74 13.98 -17.94 -0.95
N TYR A 75 12.99 -17.43 -1.69
CA TYR A 75 13.22 -16.42 -2.71
C TYR A 75 12.36 -15.17 -2.51
N VAL A 76 12.98 -14.04 -2.81
CA VAL A 76 12.35 -12.72 -2.90
C VAL A 76 12.28 -12.32 -4.36
N TYR A 77 11.14 -11.81 -4.78
CA TYR A 77 10.93 -11.20 -6.10
C TYR A 77 10.55 -9.74 -5.93
N ALA A 78 11.22 -8.87 -6.67
CA ALA A 78 10.95 -7.43 -6.63
C ALA A 78 10.92 -6.85 -8.04
N ALA A 79 10.14 -5.79 -8.21
CA ALA A 79 9.98 -5.09 -9.48
C ALA A 79 10.13 -3.58 -9.33
N SER A 80 10.34 -2.89 -10.45
CA SER A 80 10.41 -1.44 -10.53
C SER A 80 9.59 -0.89 -11.71
N ALA A 81 9.25 0.39 -11.64
CA ALA A 81 8.41 1.04 -12.64
C ALA A 81 9.01 1.02 -14.07
N ASN A 82 10.32 0.99 -14.17
CA ASN A 82 11.01 0.95 -15.46
C ASN A 82 11.08 -0.46 -16.09
N GLY A 83 10.35 -1.45 -15.56
CA GLY A 83 10.27 -2.81 -16.12
C GLY A 83 11.36 -3.78 -15.65
N GLU A 84 12.09 -3.47 -14.58
CA GLU A 84 13.03 -4.42 -13.99
C GLU A 84 12.30 -5.41 -13.08
N LEU A 85 12.74 -6.66 -13.12
CA LEU A 85 12.26 -7.74 -12.25
C LEU A 85 13.47 -8.56 -11.81
N VAL A 86 13.55 -8.85 -10.52
CA VAL A 86 14.71 -9.53 -9.92
C VAL A 86 14.27 -10.67 -9.02
N LYS A 87 15.05 -11.74 -9.00
CA LYS A 87 14.98 -12.83 -8.02
C LYS A 87 16.20 -12.77 -7.11
N ILE A 88 15.97 -12.79 -5.81
CA ILE A 88 16.98 -12.68 -4.77
C ILE A 88 16.83 -13.87 -3.82
N ASP A 89 17.95 -14.43 -3.38
CA ASP A 89 17.98 -15.40 -2.29
C ASP A 89 17.64 -14.68 -0.98
N ALA A 90 16.59 -15.12 -0.31
CA ALA A 90 16.03 -14.42 0.87
C ALA A 90 16.97 -14.40 2.07
N LEU A 91 17.87 -15.39 2.20
CA LEU A 91 18.79 -15.49 3.31
C LEU A 91 20.03 -14.60 3.13
N SER A 92 20.61 -14.64 1.92
CA SER A 92 21.90 -13.97 1.64
C SER A 92 21.78 -12.63 0.94
N GLY A 93 20.63 -12.29 0.37
CA GLY A 93 20.47 -11.12 -0.49
C GLY A 93 21.13 -11.24 -1.87
N LYS A 94 21.63 -12.43 -2.22
CA LYS A 94 22.29 -12.65 -3.51
C LYS A 94 21.27 -12.63 -4.64
N GLN A 95 21.48 -11.79 -5.63
CA GLN A 95 20.71 -11.78 -6.87
C GLN A 95 20.97 -13.07 -7.67
N LEU A 96 19.89 -13.80 -7.99
CA LEU A 96 19.95 -15.05 -8.74
C LEU A 96 19.73 -14.83 -10.23
N TRP A 97 18.77 -13.98 -10.57
CA TRP A 97 18.57 -13.47 -11.92
C TRP A 97 17.98 -12.06 -11.89
N HIS A 98 18.16 -11.33 -12.98
CA HIS A 98 17.61 -10.00 -13.20
C HIS A 98 17.22 -9.89 -14.67
N ILE A 99 16.03 -9.43 -14.94
CA ILE A 99 15.54 -9.12 -16.28
C ILE A 99 15.13 -7.68 -16.40
N LYS A 100 15.14 -7.18 -17.63
CA LYS A 100 14.58 -5.89 -18.02
C LYS A 100 13.53 -6.16 -19.10
N ALA A 101 12.26 -6.00 -18.76
CA ALA A 101 11.17 -6.02 -19.73
C ALA A 101 11.18 -4.74 -20.58
N ALA A 102 10.62 -4.82 -21.78
CA ALA A 102 10.43 -3.65 -22.62
C ALA A 102 9.33 -2.72 -22.11
N GLU A 103 8.40 -3.28 -21.36
CA GLU A 103 7.22 -2.62 -20.81
C GLU A 103 7.52 -2.00 -19.46
N LYS A 104 6.80 -0.92 -19.14
CA LYS A 104 6.75 -0.35 -17.78
C LYS A 104 5.80 -1.15 -16.90
N PHE A 105 6.15 -1.28 -15.62
CA PHE A 105 5.30 -1.91 -14.63
C PHE A 105 4.59 -0.86 -13.76
N THR A 106 3.38 -1.19 -13.31
CA THR A 106 2.52 -0.28 -12.54
C THR A 106 2.15 -0.79 -11.15
N GLY A 107 2.37 -2.07 -10.88
CA GLY A 107 2.07 -2.67 -9.57
C GLY A 107 2.42 -4.14 -9.49
N GLY A 108 2.59 -4.62 -8.30
CA GLY A 108 3.00 -5.98 -7.97
C GLY A 108 4.00 -5.97 -6.81
N VAL A 109 4.71 -7.04 -6.53
CA VAL A 109 4.86 -8.27 -7.28
C VAL A 109 3.93 -9.31 -6.68
N GLY A 110 3.12 -9.96 -7.53
CA GLY A 110 2.51 -11.23 -7.18
C GLY A 110 3.49 -12.35 -7.47
N ALA A 111 3.58 -13.36 -6.62
CA ALA A 111 4.41 -14.52 -6.89
C ALA A 111 3.78 -15.78 -6.32
N GLY A 112 3.87 -16.85 -7.09
CA GLY A 112 3.44 -18.18 -6.71
C GLY A 112 4.44 -19.24 -7.14
N ALA A 113 4.03 -20.48 -7.07
CA ALA A 113 4.89 -21.59 -7.47
C ALA A 113 5.16 -21.63 -8.99
N LYS A 114 4.22 -21.12 -9.79
CA LYS A 114 4.23 -21.22 -11.27
C LYS A 114 4.53 -19.90 -11.94
N THR A 115 4.18 -18.77 -11.32
CA THR A 115 4.23 -17.46 -11.97
C THR A 115 4.74 -16.36 -11.05
N ILE A 116 5.42 -15.37 -11.66
CA ILE A 116 5.64 -14.05 -11.11
C ILE A 116 4.75 -13.09 -11.89
N LEU A 117 3.98 -12.26 -11.19
CA LEU A 117 2.89 -11.48 -11.74
C LEU A 117 3.13 -9.99 -11.52
N VAL A 118 3.03 -9.20 -12.57
CA VAL A 118 3.15 -7.74 -12.51
C VAL A 118 2.12 -7.06 -13.42
N GLY A 119 1.59 -5.95 -12.97
CA GLY A 119 0.77 -5.05 -13.77
C GLY A 119 1.61 -4.16 -14.66
N GLY A 120 1.09 -3.81 -15.82
CA GLY A 120 1.68 -2.85 -16.75
C GLY A 120 0.73 -1.74 -17.13
N ASP A 121 1.23 -0.81 -17.94
CA ASP A 121 0.45 0.31 -18.45
C ASP A 121 -0.79 -0.16 -19.23
N ASN A 122 -1.83 0.67 -19.26
CA ASN A 122 -3.04 0.44 -20.05
C ASN A 122 -3.78 -0.88 -19.76
N GLY A 123 -3.63 -1.46 -18.56
CA GLY A 123 -4.28 -2.72 -18.18
C GLY A 123 -3.55 -3.96 -18.71
N GLU A 124 -2.33 -3.84 -19.17
CA GLU A 124 -1.49 -5.00 -19.44
C GLU A 124 -1.19 -5.75 -18.15
N PHE A 125 -1.11 -7.05 -18.24
CA PHE A 125 -0.81 -7.91 -17.10
C PHE A 125 0.08 -9.06 -17.56
N PHE A 126 1.19 -9.28 -16.85
CA PHE A 126 2.29 -10.14 -17.28
C PHE A 126 2.50 -11.26 -16.28
N ALA A 127 2.81 -12.44 -16.80
CA ALA A 127 3.33 -13.55 -16.03
C ALA A 127 4.73 -13.95 -16.52
N PHE A 128 5.64 -14.12 -15.56
CA PHE A 128 7.01 -14.56 -15.80
C PHE A 128 7.29 -15.85 -15.07
N ASN A 129 8.23 -16.63 -15.62
CA ASN A 129 8.68 -17.90 -15.04
C ASN A 129 9.56 -17.63 -13.80
N PRO A 130 9.24 -18.21 -12.62
CA PRO A 130 10.03 -18.03 -11.40
C PRO A 130 11.48 -18.56 -11.49
N LEU A 131 11.77 -19.47 -12.41
CA LEU A 131 13.07 -20.09 -12.52
C LEU A 131 14.07 -19.20 -13.25
N ASP A 132 13.69 -18.61 -14.38
CA ASP A 132 14.58 -17.89 -15.28
C ASP A 132 14.12 -16.47 -15.68
N GLY A 133 12.97 -16.02 -15.18
CA GLY A 133 12.42 -14.69 -15.46
C GLY A 133 11.85 -14.51 -16.87
N LYS A 134 11.76 -15.57 -17.70
CA LYS A 134 11.17 -15.44 -19.04
C LYS A 134 9.67 -15.18 -18.97
N MET A 135 9.18 -14.34 -19.86
CA MET A 135 7.74 -14.11 -19.99
C MET A 135 7.05 -15.42 -20.43
N LEU A 136 6.05 -15.83 -19.66
CA LEU A 136 5.20 -16.97 -19.95
C LEU A 136 4.04 -16.55 -20.86
N TRP A 137 3.35 -15.49 -20.46
CA TRP A 137 2.25 -14.91 -21.21
C TRP A 137 1.99 -13.47 -20.78
N LYS A 138 1.25 -12.75 -21.61
CA LYS A 138 0.64 -11.47 -21.25
C LYS A 138 -0.83 -11.46 -21.66
N THR A 139 -1.63 -10.74 -20.89
CA THR A 139 -3.06 -10.52 -21.16
C THR A 139 -3.44 -9.07 -20.96
N LYS A 140 -4.62 -8.67 -21.41
CA LYS A 140 -5.14 -7.31 -21.21
C LYS A 140 -6.40 -7.35 -20.37
N LEU A 141 -6.39 -6.61 -19.27
CA LEU A 141 -7.52 -6.42 -18.36
C LEU A 141 -8.25 -5.11 -18.68
N SER A 142 -9.34 -4.85 -17.97
CA SER A 142 -10.18 -3.67 -18.22
C SER A 142 -9.55 -2.35 -17.75
N SER A 143 -8.60 -2.40 -16.80
CA SER A 143 -7.91 -1.23 -16.25
C SER A 143 -6.55 -1.64 -15.69
N VAL A 144 -5.77 -0.66 -15.25
CA VAL A 144 -4.45 -0.84 -14.64
C VAL A 144 -4.51 -1.74 -13.40
N VAL A 145 -3.48 -2.55 -13.20
CA VAL A 145 -3.26 -3.37 -12.00
C VAL A 145 -2.24 -2.63 -11.12
N LEU A 146 -2.67 -2.21 -9.93
CA LEU A 146 -1.88 -1.38 -9.01
C LEU A 146 -1.41 -2.15 -7.77
N SER A 147 -1.78 -3.41 -7.62
CA SER A 147 -1.47 -4.24 -6.46
C SER A 147 -0.99 -5.62 -6.86
N ALA A 148 -0.37 -6.32 -5.92
CA ALA A 148 0.04 -7.71 -6.14
C ALA A 148 -1.17 -8.61 -6.42
N ALA A 149 -1.08 -9.40 -7.47
CA ALA A 149 -2.02 -10.49 -7.76
C ALA A 149 -1.63 -11.74 -6.96
N ILE A 150 -2.59 -12.60 -6.70
CA ILE A 150 -2.39 -13.82 -5.91
C ILE A 150 -2.57 -15.04 -6.81
N GLU A 151 -1.55 -15.89 -6.87
CA GLU A 151 -1.66 -17.23 -7.45
C GLU A 151 -2.14 -18.21 -6.37
N VAL A 152 -3.23 -18.88 -6.64
CA VAL A 152 -3.75 -19.96 -5.79
C VAL A 152 -4.22 -21.12 -6.69
N ASP A 153 -3.65 -22.29 -6.47
CA ASP A 153 -3.88 -23.50 -7.30
C ASP A 153 -3.62 -23.25 -8.80
N ASN A 154 -4.68 -23.19 -9.60
CA ASN A 154 -4.64 -22.92 -11.04
C ASN A 154 -5.33 -21.59 -11.41
N ILE A 155 -5.55 -20.72 -10.45
CA ILE A 155 -6.23 -19.45 -10.63
C ILE A 155 -5.33 -18.32 -10.14
N ILE A 156 -5.25 -17.25 -10.91
CA ILE A 156 -4.69 -15.98 -10.50
C ILE A 156 -5.85 -15.05 -10.19
N VAL A 157 -5.88 -14.56 -8.96
CA VAL A 157 -6.84 -13.54 -8.53
C VAL A 157 -6.18 -12.19 -8.62
N VAL A 158 -6.71 -11.30 -9.45
CA VAL A 158 -6.14 -9.97 -9.70
C VAL A 158 -7.22 -8.90 -9.67
N ARG A 159 -6.88 -7.74 -9.09
CA ARG A 159 -7.77 -6.58 -9.03
C ARG A 159 -7.29 -5.48 -9.97
N THR A 160 -8.25 -4.81 -10.62
CA THR A 160 -8.00 -3.66 -11.49
C THR A 160 -8.52 -2.37 -10.86
N GLY A 161 -7.96 -1.23 -11.29
CA GLY A 161 -8.28 0.10 -10.78
C GLY A 161 -9.74 0.54 -11.01
N ASP A 162 -10.46 -0.09 -11.94
CA ASP A 162 -11.89 0.13 -12.20
C ASP A 162 -12.83 -0.69 -11.28
N GLY A 163 -12.28 -1.29 -10.21
CA GLY A 163 -13.06 -1.98 -9.18
C GLY A 163 -13.51 -3.40 -9.56
N LYS A 164 -12.82 -4.04 -10.51
CA LYS A 164 -13.08 -5.44 -10.87
C LYS A 164 -12.07 -6.39 -10.24
N ILE A 165 -12.52 -7.60 -9.97
CA ILE A 165 -11.67 -8.72 -9.58
C ILE A 165 -11.80 -9.78 -10.66
N PHE A 166 -10.67 -10.22 -11.19
CA PHE A 166 -10.61 -11.26 -12.21
C PHE A 166 -10.03 -12.54 -11.62
N GLY A 167 -10.59 -13.68 -12.02
CA GLY A 167 -9.93 -14.97 -11.94
C GLY A 167 -9.40 -15.35 -13.31
N LEU A 168 -8.09 -15.54 -13.40
CA LEU A 168 -7.43 -15.91 -14.65
C LEU A 168 -6.87 -17.32 -14.53
N ASP A 169 -6.73 -18.00 -15.65
CA ASP A 169 -6.01 -19.27 -15.72
C ASP A 169 -4.51 -19.01 -15.57
N VAL A 170 -3.84 -19.76 -14.69
CA VAL A 170 -2.41 -19.61 -14.41
C VAL A 170 -1.53 -19.91 -15.62
N MET A 171 -1.99 -20.79 -16.54
CA MET A 171 -1.17 -21.29 -17.64
C MET A 171 -1.12 -20.34 -18.84
N ASP A 172 -2.22 -19.60 -19.11
CA ASP A 172 -2.33 -18.76 -20.31
C ASP A 172 -2.95 -17.38 -20.09
N GLY A 173 -3.28 -17.03 -18.84
CA GLY A 173 -3.85 -15.74 -18.48
C GLY A 173 -5.28 -15.51 -18.97
N LYS A 174 -5.96 -16.53 -19.50
CA LYS A 174 -7.36 -16.41 -19.93
C LYS A 174 -8.30 -16.22 -18.75
N ARG A 175 -9.27 -15.32 -18.94
CA ARG A 175 -10.29 -15.05 -17.94
C ARG A 175 -11.19 -16.25 -17.71
N LYS A 176 -11.26 -16.74 -16.47
CA LYS A 176 -12.21 -17.75 -16.00
C LYS A 176 -13.50 -17.09 -15.49
N TRP A 177 -13.36 -16.01 -14.73
CA TRP A 177 -14.48 -15.26 -14.17
C TRP A 177 -14.11 -13.81 -13.93
N VAL A 178 -15.12 -12.97 -13.69
CA VAL A 178 -14.98 -11.59 -13.24
C VAL A 178 -16.06 -11.30 -12.21
N TYR A 179 -15.65 -10.65 -11.10
CA TYR A 179 -16.54 -9.99 -10.16
C TYR A 179 -16.47 -8.49 -10.42
N GLU A 180 -17.61 -7.86 -10.59
CA GLU A 180 -17.73 -6.44 -10.89
C GLU A 180 -18.62 -5.74 -9.87
N ARG A 181 -18.20 -4.56 -9.45
CA ARG A 181 -18.93 -3.71 -8.53
C ARG A 181 -18.88 -2.27 -9.02
N SER A 182 -20.02 -1.57 -8.95
CA SER A 182 -20.03 -0.13 -9.19
C SER A 182 -19.25 0.59 -8.10
N ILE A 183 -18.34 1.46 -8.50
CA ILE A 183 -17.57 2.34 -7.63
C ILE A 183 -18.14 3.75 -7.66
N PRO A 184 -18.05 4.55 -6.58
CA PRO A 184 -18.38 5.97 -6.60
C PRO A 184 -17.57 6.73 -7.63
N VAL A 185 -18.13 7.83 -8.16
CA VAL A 185 -17.46 8.68 -9.16
C VAL A 185 -16.16 9.27 -8.60
N LEU A 186 -16.13 9.61 -7.31
CA LEU A 186 -14.94 10.06 -6.61
C LEU A 186 -14.52 8.99 -5.60
N SER A 187 -13.33 8.47 -5.79
CA SER A 187 -12.68 7.50 -4.91
C SER A 187 -11.18 7.74 -4.90
N LEU A 188 -10.50 7.30 -3.86
CA LEU A 188 -9.05 7.30 -3.86
C LEU A 188 -8.55 6.31 -4.91
N HIS A 189 -7.72 6.80 -5.85
CA HIS A 189 -6.94 5.93 -6.73
C HIS A 189 -5.98 5.13 -5.87
N ASN A 190 -6.27 3.85 -5.69
CA ASN A 190 -5.65 3.09 -4.65
C ASN A 190 -5.22 1.70 -5.10
N SER A 191 -4.08 1.29 -4.58
CA SER A 191 -3.48 -0.02 -4.72
C SER A 191 -4.00 -1.07 -3.73
N ALA A 192 -5.20 -0.87 -3.12
CA ALA A 192 -5.78 -1.89 -2.25
C ALA A 192 -5.79 -3.26 -2.93
N GLY A 193 -4.98 -4.15 -2.40
CA GLY A 193 -4.81 -5.49 -2.93
C GLY A 193 -5.93 -6.44 -2.50
N ILE A 194 -5.69 -7.71 -2.77
CA ILE A 194 -6.54 -8.83 -2.41
C ILE A 194 -5.78 -9.71 -1.42
N VAL A 195 -6.48 -10.23 -0.44
CA VAL A 195 -5.98 -11.30 0.42
C VAL A 195 -6.78 -12.56 0.11
N VAL A 196 -6.10 -13.65 -0.15
CA VAL A 196 -6.74 -14.96 -0.32
C VAL A 196 -6.39 -15.81 0.91
N ASP A 197 -7.43 -16.37 1.51
CA ASP A 197 -7.28 -17.37 2.53
C ASP A 197 -8.21 -18.55 2.22
N SER A 198 -7.61 -19.73 2.10
CA SER A 198 -8.27 -20.94 1.63
C SER A 198 -8.88 -20.73 0.22
N ASP A 199 -10.19 -20.79 0.08
CA ASP A 199 -10.93 -20.65 -1.18
C ASP A 199 -11.64 -19.29 -1.33
N VAL A 200 -11.35 -18.32 -0.45
CA VAL A 200 -12.03 -17.01 -0.42
C VAL A 200 -11.03 -15.88 -0.61
N ALA A 201 -11.34 -14.99 -1.54
CA ALA A 201 -10.64 -13.74 -1.77
C ALA A 201 -11.37 -12.58 -1.09
N TYR A 202 -10.66 -11.81 -0.28
CA TYR A 202 -11.16 -10.64 0.44
C TYR A 202 -10.59 -9.37 -0.19
N ALA A 203 -11.46 -8.42 -0.53
CA ALA A 203 -11.04 -7.16 -1.12
C ALA A 203 -11.83 -5.98 -0.55
N GLY A 204 -11.10 -4.91 -0.21
CA GLY A 204 -11.69 -3.63 0.17
C GLY A 204 -12.07 -2.79 -1.05
N PHE A 205 -13.15 -2.03 -0.97
CA PHE A 205 -13.64 -1.17 -2.04
C PHE A 205 -13.92 0.24 -1.57
N ALA A 206 -14.10 1.13 -2.54
CA ALA A 206 -14.61 2.47 -2.31
C ALA A 206 -16.00 2.44 -1.65
N GLY A 207 -16.30 3.47 -0.86
CA GLY A 207 -17.53 3.56 -0.06
C GLY A 207 -17.54 2.61 1.14
N GLY A 208 -16.36 2.23 1.65
CA GLY A 208 -16.20 1.46 2.88
C GLY A 208 -16.69 0.02 2.83
N LYS A 209 -16.65 -0.59 1.66
CA LYS A 209 -17.15 -1.95 1.47
C LYS A 209 -16.01 -2.97 1.47
N LEU A 210 -16.23 -4.08 2.18
CA LEU A 210 -15.40 -5.27 2.12
C LEU A 210 -16.23 -6.40 1.50
N VAL A 211 -15.66 -7.08 0.51
CA VAL A 211 -16.29 -8.24 -0.12
C VAL A 211 -15.48 -9.50 0.11
N ALA A 212 -16.18 -10.63 0.18
CA ALA A 212 -15.62 -11.98 0.11
C ALA A 212 -16.15 -12.67 -1.12
N VAL A 213 -15.28 -13.09 -2.02
CA VAL A 213 -15.63 -13.81 -3.24
C VAL A 213 -14.94 -15.16 -3.28
N ARG A 214 -15.63 -16.18 -3.80
CA ARG A 214 -15.05 -17.52 -3.94
C ARG A 214 -14.03 -17.53 -5.06
N VAL A 215 -12.82 -18.04 -4.78
CA VAL A 215 -11.72 -18.07 -5.75
C VAL A 215 -12.06 -18.91 -7.00
N ALA A 216 -12.78 -20.02 -6.83
CA ALA A 216 -13.05 -20.96 -7.92
C ALA A 216 -13.89 -20.35 -9.06
N ASP A 217 -14.83 -19.46 -8.77
CA ASP A 217 -15.82 -18.97 -9.74
C ASP A 217 -16.22 -17.49 -9.59
N GLY A 218 -15.60 -16.76 -8.67
CA GLY A 218 -15.85 -15.32 -8.45
C GLY A 218 -17.20 -15.00 -7.81
N ARG A 219 -17.94 -16.00 -7.29
CA ARG A 219 -19.24 -15.77 -6.65
C ARG A 219 -19.07 -15.02 -5.33
N LEU A 220 -19.85 -13.97 -5.16
CA LEU A 220 -19.96 -13.24 -3.92
C LEU A 220 -20.45 -14.17 -2.80
N GLN A 221 -19.70 -14.28 -1.73
CA GLN A 221 -20.08 -14.99 -0.51
C GLN A 221 -20.85 -14.04 0.42
N TRP A 222 -20.27 -12.87 0.68
CA TRP A 222 -20.88 -11.82 1.45
C TRP A 222 -20.23 -10.46 1.17
N GLU A 223 -20.93 -9.39 1.50
CA GLU A 223 -20.45 -8.01 1.54
C GLU A 223 -20.68 -7.43 2.94
N ALA A 224 -19.67 -6.76 3.50
CA ALA A 224 -19.74 -6.03 4.75
C ALA A 224 -19.55 -4.53 4.52
N THR A 225 -20.22 -3.71 5.34
CA THR A 225 -20.03 -2.26 5.38
C THR A 225 -19.18 -1.90 6.58
N VAL A 226 -17.91 -1.56 6.34
CA VAL A 226 -16.94 -1.13 7.36
C VAL A 226 -17.14 0.34 7.72
N ALA A 227 -17.38 1.17 6.70
CA ALA A 227 -17.64 2.59 6.86
C ALA A 227 -18.79 3.02 5.94
N GLN A 228 -19.44 4.11 6.30
CA GLN A 228 -20.45 4.74 5.45
C GLN A 228 -19.98 6.15 5.09
N PRO A 229 -20.12 6.57 3.82
CA PRO A 229 -19.84 7.93 3.41
C PRO A 229 -20.60 8.94 4.28
N LYS A 230 -19.90 9.92 4.86
CA LYS A 230 -20.46 10.97 5.71
C LYS A 230 -19.92 12.32 5.26
N GLY A 231 -20.72 13.35 5.31
CA GLY A 231 -20.32 14.73 5.01
C GLY A 231 -21.16 15.38 3.94
N SER A 232 -20.92 16.66 3.71
CA SER A 232 -21.70 17.51 2.80
C SER A 232 -21.08 17.61 1.41
N THR A 233 -19.76 17.41 1.28
CA THR A 233 -19.04 17.44 0.01
C THR A 233 -18.70 16.03 -0.47
N GLU A 234 -18.43 15.88 -1.75
CA GLU A 234 -17.98 14.60 -2.32
C GLU A 234 -16.64 14.15 -1.70
N ILE A 235 -15.75 15.09 -1.35
CA ILE A 235 -14.47 14.80 -0.70
C ILE A 235 -14.70 14.27 0.73
N ASP A 236 -15.62 14.85 1.47
CA ASP A 236 -15.95 14.38 2.83
C ASP A 236 -16.55 12.97 2.81
N ARG A 237 -17.18 12.59 1.70
CA ARG A 237 -17.83 11.29 1.52
C ARG A 237 -16.89 10.16 1.09
N ILE A 238 -15.62 10.45 0.80
CA ILE A 238 -14.65 9.41 0.52
C ILE A 238 -14.48 8.56 1.79
N SER A 239 -14.83 7.28 1.73
CA SER A 239 -14.68 6.32 2.83
C SER A 239 -14.20 4.99 2.28
N ASP A 240 -13.01 4.99 1.70
CA ASP A 240 -12.51 3.88 0.92
C ASP A 240 -11.65 2.94 1.77
N ILE A 241 -11.81 1.64 1.58
CA ILE A 241 -10.87 0.65 2.10
C ILE A 241 -9.71 0.58 1.13
N THR A 242 -8.60 1.17 1.53
CA THR A 242 -7.43 1.43 0.68
C THR A 242 -6.25 0.53 0.98
N SER A 243 -6.36 -0.31 2.00
CA SER A 243 -5.33 -1.24 2.46
C SER A 243 -5.80 -2.69 2.37
N LEU A 244 -4.86 -3.61 2.50
CA LEU A 244 -5.17 -5.03 2.59
C LEU A 244 -6.03 -5.33 3.82
N PRO A 245 -7.11 -6.11 3.69
CA PRO A 245 -7.74 -6.73 4.85
C PRO A 245 -6.78 -7.76 5.48
N VAL A 246 -6.97 -8.04 6.76
CA VAL A 246 -6.20 -9.07 7.46
C VAL A 246 -7.14 -10.16 7.95
N VAL A 247 -6.83 -11.40 7.62
CA VAL A 247 -7.60 -12.58 8.06
C VAL A 247 -6.86 -13.19 9.24
N ASP A 248 -7.55 -13.34 10.38
CA ASP A 248 -7.04 -14.02 11.55
C ASP A 248 -8.14 -14.88 12.20
N GLY A 249 -7.97 -16.19 12.13
CA GLY A 249 -8.92 -17.16 12.63
C GLY A 249 -10.32 -17.01 12.03
N LYS A 250 -11.30 -16.64 12.86
CA LYS A 250 -12.70 -16.48 12.46
C LYS A 250 -13.07 -15.05 12.02
N LEU A 251 -12.10 -14.13 12.06
CA LEU A 251 -12.34 -12.71 11.80
C LEU A 251 -11.55 -12.22 10.57
N VAL A 252 -12.13 -11.26 9.91
CA VAL A 252 -11.47 -10.44 8.90
C VAL A 252 -11.47 -9.00 9.41
N TYR A 253 -10.30 -8.38 9.45
CA TYR A 253 -10.15 -7.00 9.86
C TYR A 253 -9.96 -6.12 8.64
N ALA A 254 -10.64 -4.99 8.61
CA ALA A 254 -10.48 -3.98 7.57
C ALA A 254 -10.60 -2.59 8.16
N VAL A 255 -9.93 -1.63 7.51
CA VAL A 255 -9.97 -0.22 7.91
C VAL A 255 -10.21 0.66 6.70
N ALA A 256 -11.04 1.68 6.85
CA ALA A 256 -11.36 2.64 5.82
C ALA A 256 -10.74 4.01 6.08
N TYR A 257 -10.34 4.69 5.01
CA TYR A 257 -10.02 6.11 5.04
C TYR A 257 -11.28 6.92 5.35
N GLN A 258 -11.17 7.97 6.16
CA GLN A 258 -12.29 8.77 6.71
C GLN A 258 -13.42 7.90 7.29
N GLY A 259 -13.04 6.75 7.88
CA GLY A 259 -14.01 5.76 8.32
C GLY A 259 -13.60 5.06 9.61
N LYS A 260 -13.79 3.76 9.62
CA LYS A 260 -13.65 2.91 10.80
C LYS A 260 -12.67 1.78 10.53
N VAL A 261 -12.09 1.26 11.62
CA VAL A 261 -11.57 -0.11 11.67
C VAL A 261 -12.70 -1.01 12.18
N ALA A 262 -12.82 -2.21 11.61
CA ALA A 262 -13.82 -3.19 12.00
C ALA A 262 -13.26 -4.61 11.98
N ALA A 263 -13.80 -5.46 12.86
CA ALA A 263 -13.70 -6.91 12.78
C ALA A 263 -15.02 -7.48 12.25
N ILE A 264 -14.91 -8.36 11.27
CA ILE A 264 -16.01 -8.95 10.53
C ILE A 264 -15.95 -10.46 10.70
N ASP A 265 -17.07 -11.09 10.98
CA ASP A 265 -17.21 -12.54 11.00
C ASP A 265 -16.95 -13.08 9.58
N ARG A 266 -15.92 -13.90 9.44
CA ARG A 266 -15.43 -14.44 8.18
C ARG A 266 -16.48 -15.29 7.44
N SER A 267 -17.37 -15.95 8.20
CA SER A 267 -18.34 -16.87 7.62
C SER A 267 -19.54 -16.21 6.97
N ASN A 268 -19.90 -14.99 7.41
CA ASN A 268 -21.17 -14.36 7.03
C ASN A 268 -21.11 -12.85 6.78
N GLY A 269 -19.94 -12.20 6.97
CA GLY A 269 -19.75 -10.77 6.74
C GLY A 269 -20.36 -9.86 7.81
N ARG A 270 -20.83 -10.39 8.95
CA ARG A 270 -21.39 -9.58 10.04
C ARG A 270 -20.28 -8.84 10.77
N VAL A 271 -20.45 -7.52 10.95
CA VAL A 271 -19.54 -6.71 11.78
C VAL A 271 -19.69 -7.12 13.24
N VAL A 272 -18.61 -7.59 13.85
CA VAL A 272 -18.53 -7.98 15.26
C VAL A 272 -18.32 -6.76 16.14
N TRP A 273 -17.33 -5.93 15.77
CA TRP A 273 -17.09 -4.64 16.41
C TRP A 273 -16.51 -3.64 15.39
N SER A 274 -16.62 -2.36 15.70
CA SER A 274 -15.96 -1.29 14.93
C SER A 274 -15.52 -0.14 15.83
N ARG A 275 -14.50 0.63 15.38
CA ARG A 275 -13.99 1.84 16.04
C ARG A 275 -13.75 2.94 15.03
N GLU A 276 -14.00 4.20 15.42
CA GLU A 276 -13.71 5.40 14.62
C GLU A 276 -12.19 5.62 14.59
N ILE A 277 -11.52 4.94 13.67
CA ILE A 277 -10.08 5.07 13.38
C ILE A 277 -9.94 5.07 11.88
N SER A 278 -9.53 6.21 11.32
CA SER A 278 -9.30 6.38 9.89
C SER A 278 -7.90 5.92 9.51
N SER A 279 -7.75 5.13 8.46
CA SER A 279 -6.46 4.75 7.93
C SER A 279 -6.49 4.59 6.41
N TYR A 280 -5.45 5.07 5.75
CA TYR A 280 -5.11 4.70 4.38
C TYR A 280 -3.97 3.68 4.32
N ALA A 281 -3.17 3.59 5.38
CA ALA A 281 -1.98 2.74 5.44
C ALA A 281 -2.34 1.28 5.72
N GLY A 282 -3.26 1.03 6.65
CA GLY A 282 -3.71 -0.31 6.97
C GLY A 282 -3.50 -0.73 8.42
N LEU A 283 -3.56 -2.03 8.62
CA LEU A 283 -3.52 -2.67 9.93
C LEU A 283 -2.76 -4.00 9.89
N ALA A 284 -2.40 -4.50 11.08
CA ALA A 284 -1.96 -5.87 11.31
C ALA A 284 -2.81 -6.48 12.41
N ALA A 285 -3.02 -7.79 12.37
CA ALA A 285 -3.68 -8.55 13.43
C ALA A 285 -2.84 -9.80 13.72
N GLU A 286 -2.40 -9.94 14.95
CA GLU A 286 -1.67 -11.11 15.43
C GLU A 286 -1.67 -11.17 16.97
N ASP A 287 -1.59 -12.37 17.53
CA ASP A 287 -1.51 -12.65 18.98
C ASP A 287 -2.52 -11.84 19.80
N ALA A 288 -3.79 -11.93 19.41
CA ALA A 288 -4.92 -11.28 20.08
C ALA A 288 -4.89 -9.74 20.10
N ARG A 289 -4.13 -9.12 19.21
CA ARG A 289 -4.10 -7.65 19.06
C ARG A 289 -4.28 -7.24 17.60
N VAL A 290 -4.90 -6.07 17.42
CA VAL A 290 -4.99 -5.38 16.12
C VAL A 290 -4.26 -4.07 16.24
N PHE A 291 -3.25 -3.87 15.38
CA PHE A 291 -2.48 -2.64 15.28
C PHE A 291 -2.94 -1.86 14.07
N VAL A 292 -3.19 -0.57 14.22
CA VAL A 292 -3.70 0.28 13.13
C VAL A 292 -2.87 1.55 13.04
N THR A 293 -2.38 1.87 11.85
CA THR A 293 -1.76 3.16 11.55
C THR A 293 -2.83 4.15 11.14
N HIS A 294 -3.06 5.18 11.94
CA HIS A 294 -4.03 6.25 11.66
C HIS A 294 -3.47 7.23 10.61
N THR A 295 -4.35 7.87 9.85
CA THR A 295 -4.01 8.87 8.81
C THR A 295 -3.10 10.00 9.29
N ASN A 296 -3.17 10.40 10.56
CA ASN A 296 -2.31 11.44 11.13
C ASN A 296 -0.97 10.93 11.67
N GLY A 297 -0.64 9.63 11.50
CA GLY A 297 0.60 9.03 11.96
C GLY A 297 0.55 8.48 13.40
N ALA A 298 -0.61 8.47 14.06
CA ALA A 298 -0.76 7.75 15.32
C ALA A 298 -0.91 6.23 15.07
N ILE A 299 -0.39 5.43 15.98
CA ILE A 299 -0.52 3.97 15.94
C ILE A 299 -1.36 3.55 17.14
N TYR A 300 -2.33 2.69 16.91
CA TYR A 300 -3.21 2.13 17.93
C TYR A 300 -2.96 0.64 18.07
N ALA A 301 -3.00 0.14 19.32
CA ALA A 301 -3.18 -1.27 19.60
C ALA A 301 -4.56 -1.49 20.21
N LEU A 302 -5.29 -2.41 19.63
CA LEU A 302 -6.66 -2.75 20.00
C LEU A 302 -6.76 -4.22 20.38
N ASP A 303 -7.69 -4.54 21.27
CA ASP A 303 -8.09 -5.91 21.56
C ASP A 303 -8.78 -6.54 20.32
N PHE A 304 -8.37 -7.71 19.94
CA PHE A 304 -8.82 -8.36 18.70
C PHE A 304 -10.30 -8.72 18.69
N GLY A 305 -10.86 -9.10 19.83
CA GLY A 305 -12.25 -9.55 19.97
C GLY A 305 -13.25 -8.45 20.23
N THR A 306 -12.82 -7.32 20.84
CA THR A 306 -13.71 -6.23 21.28
C THR A 306 -13.38 -4.88 20.67
N GLY A 307 -12.19 -4.74 20.09
CA GLY A 307 -11.67 -3.46 19.57
C GLY A 307 -11.37 -2.44 20.66
N LYS A 308 -11.31 -2.82 21.94
CA LYS A 308 -10.92 -1.91 23.03
C LYS A 308 -9.46 -1.50 22.86
N SER A 309 -9.17 -0.20 22.99
CA SER A 309 -7.79 0.28 22.89
C SER A 309 -6.97 -0.11 24.12
N TYR A 310 -5.80 -0.69 23.88
CA TYR A 310 -4.76 -0.90 24.88
C TYR A 310 -3.89 0.33 25.03
N TRP A 311 -3.36 0.83 23.90
CA TRP A 311 -2.50 2.01 23.87
C TRP A 311 -2.61 2.76 22.54
N ARG A 312 -2.09 3.99 22.54
CA ARG A 312 -1.96 4.85 21.37
C ARG A 312 -0.61 5.56 21.43
N GLN A 313 0.20 5.43 20.39
CA GLN A 313 1.44 6.17 20.17
C GLN A 313 1.21 7.26 19.12
N ALA A 314 1.63 8.52 19.37
CA ALA A 314 1.33 9.65 18.51
C ALA A 314 2.53 10.55 18.15
N ASP A 315 3.76 10.11 18.40
CA ASP A 315 4.97 10.92 18.18
C ASP A 315 5.45 10.91 16.71
N LEU A 316 4.84 10.09 15.86
CA LEU A 316 5.16 9.98 14.43
C LEU A 316 4.15 10.72 13.53
N LYS A 317 3.63 11.87 13.99
CA LYS A 317 2.63 12.64 13.23
C LYS A 317 3.17 13.06 11.86
N PHE A 318 2.30 12.94 10.85
CA PHE A 318 2.54 13.36 9.46
C PHE A 318 3.75 12.71 8.78
N ARG A 319 4.26 11.58 9.31
CA ARG A 319 5.39 10.85 8.73
C ARG A 319 4.99 9.83 7.66
N LYS A 320 3.72 9.81 7.24
CA LYS A 320 3.17 8.90 6.20
C LYS A 320 3.58 7.44 6.44
N LEU A 321 3.21 6.94 7.61
CA LEU A 321 3.60 5.60 8.05
C LEU A 321 2.98 4.50 7.18
N THR A 322 3.68 3.39 7.05
CA THR A 322 3.18 2.13 6.46
C THR A 322 2.17 1.45 7.38
N ALA A 323 1.52 0.39 6.91
CA ALA A 323 0.85 -0.56 7.79
C ALA A 323 1.84 -1.13 8.82
N PRO A 324 1.39 -1.43 10.05
CA PRO A 324 2.23 -2.11 11.02
C PRO A 324 2.53 -3.54 10.58
N ILE A 325 3.67 -4.08 11.03
CA ILE A 325 4.00 -5.50 10.89
C ILE A 325 4.56 -6.03 12.21
N GLY A 326 4.19 -7.25 12.58
CA GLY A 326 4.68 -7.90 13.78
C GLY A 326 6.16 -8.31 13.68
N MET A 327 6.87 -8.12 14.79
CA MET A 327 8.30 -8.41 14.94
C MET A 327 8.58 -9.09 16.28
N GLY A 328 7.82 -10.12 16.61
CA GLY A 328 7.88 -10.82 17.90
C GLY A 328 7.32 -9.96 19.04
N SER A 329 8.15 -9.49 19.98
CA SER A 329 7.72 -8.60 21.08
C SER A 329 7.50 -7.14 20.66
N ALA A 330 7.79 -6.79 19.40
CA ALA A 330 7.61 -5.47 18.82
C ALA A 330 6.69 -5.50 17.61
N ILE A 331 6.27 -4.32 17.16
CA ILE A 331 5.74 -4.06 15.82
C ILE A 331 6.68 -3.09 15.10
N ALA A 332 6.71 -3.12 13.79
CA ALA A 332 7.47 -2.16 12.98
C ALA A 332 6.54 -1.36 12.08
N VAL A 333 6.87 -0.09 11.86
CA VAL A 333 6.29 0.79 10.85
C VAL A 333 7.40 1.52 10.10
N GLY A 334 7.29 1.63 8.78
CA GLY A 334 8.18 2.45 7.95
C GLY A 334 7.64 3.85 7.77
N ASP A 335 8.49 4.81 7.40
CA ASP A 335 8.08 6.19 7.17
C ASP A 335 8.58 6.78 5.84
N LEU A 336 8.17 8.02 5.58
CA LEU A 336 8.47 8.75 4.33
C LEU A 336 9.95 9.15 4.19
N GLU A 337 10.74 9.16 5.26
CA GLU A 337 12.18 9.48 5.25
C GLU A 337 13.07 8.22 5.33
N GLY A 338 12.46 7.04 5.16
CA GLY A 338 13.17 5.76 5.13
C GLY A 338 13.58 5.23 6.51
N TYR A 339 12.95 5.70 7.57
CA TYR A 339 13.12 5.09 8.89
C TYR A 339 12.15 3.93 9.09
N VAL A 340 12.63 2.87 9.71
CA VAL A 340 11.81 1.81 10.31
C VAL A 340 11.82 2.01 11.81
N HIS A 341 10.66 2.25 12.38
CA HIS A 341 10.43 2.42 13.82
C HIS A 341 9.90 1.13 14.41
N PHE A 342 10.51 0.68 15.50
CA PHE A 342 10.07 -0.51 16.24
C PHE A 342 9.48 -0.06 17.57
N LEU A 343 8.27 -0.54 17.83
CA LEU A 343 7.51 -0.20 19.04
C LEU A 343 7.19 -1.46 19.83
N SER A 344 7.24 -1.37 21.13
CA SER A 344 6.78 -2.44 22.03
C SER A 344 5.31 -2.75 21.78
N ARG A 345 4.97 -4.02 21.68
CA ARG A 345 3.58 -4.46 21.51
C ARG A 345 2.73 -4.19 22.74
N GLU A 346 3.38 -4.14 23.93
CA GLU A 346 2.67 -4.05 25.20
C GLU A 346 2.16 -2.65 25.47
N ASP A 347 2.98 -1.62 25.24
CA ASP A 347 2.71 -0.25 25.65
C ASP A 347 2.93 0.81 24.54
N GLY A 348 3.44 0.41 23.36
CA GLY A 348 3.72 1.32 22.25
C GLY A 348 4.97 2.17 22.41
N ALA A 349 5.81 1.91 23.42
CA ALA A 349 7.07 2.60 23.57
C ALA A 349 8.05 2.26 22.43
N PHE A 350 8.86 3.22 21.99
CA PHE A 350 9.89 2.95 20.99
C PHE A 350 10.99 2.07 21.57
N VAL A 351 11.26 0.94 20.94
CA VAL A 351 12.32 0.01 21.36
C VAL A 351 13.55 0.08 20.46
N ALA A 352 13.38 0.52 19.21
CA ALA A 352 14.49 0.69 18.27
C ALA A 352 14.08 1.58 17.08
N ARG A 353 15.06 2.01 16.31
CA ARG A 353 14.89 2.68 15.01
C ARG A 353 16.09 2.39 14.11
N ILE A 354 15.87 2.20 12.83
CA ILE A 354 16.92 2.05 11.83
C ILE A 354 16.57 2.87 10.58
N LYS A 355 17.60 3.39 9.92
CA LYS A 355 17.44 4.16 8.68
C LYS A 355 17.90 3.33 7.49
N THR A 356 17.16 3.43 6.38
CA THR A 356 17.49 2.85 5.08
C THR A 356 18.19 3.90 4.18
N ASP A 357 17.82 3.99 2.91
CA ASP A 357 18.39 4.92 1.92
C ASP A 357 17.84 6.35 1.96
N SER A 358 17.10 6.72 3.00
CA SER A 358 16.45 8.03 3.16
C SER A 358 15.32 8.31 2.16
N SER A 359 14.79 7.31 1.49
CA SER A 359 13.60 7.42 0.65
C SER A 359 12.40 6.72 1.29
N ALA A 360 11.21 7.15 0.90
CA ALA A 360 9.97 6.68 1.53
C ALA A 360 9.81 5.16 1.45
N ILE A 361 9.40 4.56 2.54
CA ILE A 361 8.89 3.20 2.60
C ILE A 361 7.39 3.30 2.36
N MET A 362 6.93 2.98 1.13
CA MET A 362 5.58 3.32 0.68
C MET A 362 4.52 2.28 1.01
N LEU A 363 4.91 1.02 1.08
CA LEU A 363 3.96 -0.09 1.10
C LEU A 363 4.12 -0.96 2.33
N GLN A 364 3.30 -2.01 2.36
CA GLN A 364 3.42 -3.01 3.40
C GLN A 364 4.80 -3.68 3.36
N MET A 365 5.44 -3.71 4.50
CA MET A 365 6.59 -4.56 4.73
C MET A 365 6.14 -6.02 4.79
N GLN A 366 7.02 -6.94 4.42
CA GLN A 366 6.75 -8.38 4.41
C GLN A 366 7.51 -9.07 5.54
N SER A 367 6.92 -10.12 6.12
CA SER A 367 7.61 -10.92 7.15
C SER A 367 8.57 -11.92 6.49
N LEU A 368 9.82 -11.92 6.94
CA LEU A 368 10.83 -12.97 6.65
C LEU A 368 11.00 -13.93 7.82
N GLY A 369 10.06 -13.94 8.76
CA GLY A 369 10.08 -14.73 9.99
C GLY A 369 9.78 -13.88 11.21
N ALA A 370 9.74 -14.47 12.40
CA ALA A 370 9.22 -13.84 13.62
C ALA A 370 9.88 -12.49 14.00
N ARG A 371 11.14 -12.28 13.62
CA ARG A 371 11.92 -11.07 13.97
C ARG A 371 12.62 -10.47 12.75
N LYS A 372 12.18 -10.81 11.54
CA LYS A 372 12.78 -10.33 10.30
C LYS A 372 11.70 -9.78 9.39
N LEU A 373 12.00 -8.65 8.77
CA LEU A 373 11.15 -8.02 7.78
C LEU A 373 11.91 -7.75 6.48
N LEU A 374 11.15 -7.66 5.40
CA LEU A 374 11.57 -7.24 4.08
C LEU A 374 10.79 -6.00 3.69
N LEU A 375 11.48 -5.04 3.11
CA LEU A 375 10.85 -3.83 2.58
C LEU A 375 11.51 -3.40 1.26
N GLN A 376 10.78 -2.62 0.49
CA GLN A 376 11.28 -1.87 -0.65
C GLN A 376 11.06 -0.38 -0.42
N THR A 377 12.01 0.45 -0.85
CA THR A 377 11.92 1.91 -0.78
C THR A 377 11.56 2.50 -2.14
N ARG A 378 11.11 3.73 -2.17
CA ARG A 378 10.75 4.45 -3.41
C ARG A 378 11.91 4.59 -4.39
N GLN A 379 13.15 4.70 -3.90
CA GLN A 379 14.35 4.75 -4.74
C GLN A 379 14.80 3.36 -5.23
N GLY A 380 14.10 2.29 -4.83
CA GLY A 380 14.36 0.92 -5.27
C GLY A 380 15.32 0.14 -4.38
N GLY A 381 15.64 0.64 -3.19
CA GLY A 381 16.37 -0.14 -2.18
C GLY A 381 15.50 -1.27 -1.65
N ILE A 382 16.03 -2.47 -1.54
CA ILE A 382 15.40 -3.66 -0.96
C ILE A 382 16.21 -4.03 0.28
N TYR A 383 15.57 -4.16 1.43
CA TYR A 383 16.25 -4.39 2.70
C TYR A 383 15.63 -5.54 3.46
N ALA A 384 16.45 -6.48 3.92
CA ALA A 384 16.08 -7.44 4.95
C ALA A 384 16.62 -6.94 6.29
N ILE A 385 15.75 -6.78 7.26
CA ILE A 385 16.08 -6.22 8.58
C ILE A 385 15.67 -7.19 9.66
N GLU A 386 16.57 -7.43 10.63
CA GLU A 386 16.33 -8.24 11.82
C GLU A 386 16.33 -7.36 13.06
N LEU A 387 15.48 -7.67 14.02
CA LEU A 387 15.41 -7.03 15.33
C LEU A 387 15.93 -8.00 16.40
N ASN A 388 17.05 -7.67 17.05
CA ASN A 388 17.69 -8.48 18.10
C ASN A 388 17.38 -7.96 19.49
#